data_bbd29878e03a1d460ac9d459c4b4c7e1
#
_entry.id   bbd29878e03a1d460ac9d459c4b4c7e1
#
_cell.length_a   1.000
_cell.length_b   1.000
_cell.length_c   1.000
_cell.angle_alpha   90.00
_cell.angle_beta   90.00
_cell.angle_gamma   90.00
#
_symmetry.space_group_name_H-M   'P 1'
#
loop_
_entity.id
_entity.type
_entity.pdbx_description
1 polymer ?
#
loop_
_entity_poly.entity_id
_entity_poly.type
_entity_poly.pdbx_seq_one_letter_code
_entity_poly.pdbx_strand_id
1 'polypeptide(L)'
;MLEQYVKKILTSRVYDVAVETPLHGARQLSERLGNRVLLKREDLQPVFSFKIRGAYNKLAQLTAEEAARGVVTASAGNHAQGLALAARELGILATIVMPRTTPEIKVEGVRSRGATVVLHGDSFPEALAYSLKLVDEQGFVYIHPYDDPDTIAGQGTVAMEILRQQPGQLDAIFVPVGGGGLIAGIAAYVKYLRPEIKVIGVEPDDSNCLQAAMAAGERVVLSQVGLFADGVAVAQIGHYTFEVCRHYVDEVITVSTDEICAAIKDIYDDTRSITEPAGALGVAGIKKYVEQRGISGQTLVAIDSGANVNFDRLRHVAERAELGEGREAIIAVTIPEQPGSFKAFCEAIGKRQITEFNYRYHTDREAHIFVGVQTHPENDPRSALIASLTGQGXXGPSRCSITATTAQQTAEWSLA
;
A
#
# COMPACT_ATOMS: atom_id res chain seq x y z
N MET A 1 -9.99 -16.78 -21.52
CA MET A 1 -10.02 -15.90 -20.34
C MET A 1 -9.68 -14.46 -20.71
N LEU A 2 -8.46 -14.14 -21.20
CA LEU A 2 -8.07 -12.74 -21.48
C LEU A 2 -9.05 -12.02 -22.41
N GLU A 3 -9.40 -12.64 -23.55
CA GLU A 3 -10.33 -12.02 -24.52
C GLU A 3 -11.65 -11.59 -23.88
N GLN A 4 -12.17 -12.40 -22.96
CA GLN A 4 -13.43 -12.08 -22.26
C GLN A 4 -13.26 -10.83 -21.39
N TYR A 5 -12.14 -10.74 -20.63
CA TYR A 5 -11.86 -9.55 -19.82
C TYR A 5 -11.62 -8.32 -20.70
N VAL A 6 -10.88 -8.47 -21.81
CA VAL A 6 -10.63 -7.35 -22.72
C VAL A 6 -11.96 -6.81 -23.29
N LYS A 7 -12.87 -7.70 -23.72
CA LYS A 7 -14.20 -7.29 -24.17
C LYS A 7 -14.96 -6.52 -23.07
N LYS A 8 -14.94 -7.03 -21.82
CA LYS A 8 -15.58 -6.36 -20.70
C LYS A 8 -14.94 -5.00 -20.42
N ILE A 9 -13.61 -4.91 -20.48
CA ILE A 9 -12.87 -3.65 -20.25
C ILE A 9 -13.24 -2.60 -21.31
N LEU A 10 -13.26 -3.02 -22.58
CA LEU A 10 -13.59 -2.12 -23.70
C LEU A 10 -15.05 -1.62 -23.66
N THR A 11 -15.94 -2.40 -23.04
CA THR A 11 -17.35 -2.01 -22.92
C THR A 11 -17.69 -1.48 -21.52
N SER A 12 -16.69 -1.30 -20.65
CA SER A 12 -16.88 -0.80 -19.28
C SER A 12 -17.41 0.63 -19.31
N ARG A 13 -18.40 0.86 -18.45
CA ARG A 13 -18.94 2.20 -18.23
C ARG A 13 -18.26 2.78 -16.96
N VAL A 14 -17.14 3.47 -17.16
CA VAL A 14 -16.44 4.13 -16.04
C VAL A 14 -16.43 5.65 -16.19
N TYR A 15 -16.40 6.14 -17.43
CA TYR A 15 -16.19 7.58 -17.70
C TYR A 15 -17.45 8.43 -17.47
N ASP A 16 -18.54 7.84 -17.06
CA ASP A 16 -19.69 8.60 -16.56
C ASP A 16 -19.33 9.33 -15.24
N VAL A 17 -18.36 8.78 -14.48
CA VAL A 17 -17.96 9.32 -13.16
C VAL A 17 -16.45 9.42 -12.98
N ALA A 18 -15.70 8.46 -13.51
CA ALA A 18 -14.24 8.47 -13.41
C ALA A 18 -13.64 9.42 -14.46
N VAL A 19 -12.49 9.97 -14.15
CA VAL A 19 -11.73 10.77 -15.12
C VAL A 19 -10.56 9.95 -15.68
N GLU A 20 -10.18 10.23 -16.92
CA GLU A 20 -8.92 9.72 -17.43
C GLU A 20 -7.79 10.44 -16.69
N THR A 21 -7.08 9.72 -15.84
CA THR A 21 -6.04 10.32 -15.02
C THR A 21 -4.73 10.45 -15.81
N PRO A 22 -3.90 11.44 -15.49
CA PRO A 22 -2.63 11.59 -16.21
C PRO A 22 -1.63 10.49 -15.86
N LEU A 23 -0.74 10.22 -16.81
CA LEU A 23 0.48 9.45 -16.61
C LEU A 23 1.62 10.47 -16.40
N HIS A 24 1.93 10.75 -15.14
CA HIS A 24 2.82 11.84 -14.71
C HIS A 24 4.27 11.37 -14.60
N GLY A 25 5.21 12.09 -15.19
CA GLY A 25 6.65 11.77 -15.09
C GLY A 25 7.21 12.18 -13.72
N ALA A 26 7.75 11.22 -12.98
CA ALA A 26 8.43 11.46 -11.70
C ALA A 26 9.88 11.80 -11.99
N ARG A 27 10.19 13.10 -12.14
CA ARG A 27 11.50 13.56 -12.65
C ARG A 27 12.65 13.25 -11.68
N GLN A 28 12.49 13.63 -10.40
CA GLN A 28 13.56 13.45 -9.41
C GLN A 28 13.84 11.96 -9.19
N LEU A 29 12.77 11.17 -9.08
CA LEU A 29 12.89 9.73 -8.91
C LEU A 29 13.53 9.07 -10.14
N SER A 30 13.16 9.52 -11.35
CA SER A 30 13.74 9.01 -12.60
C SER A 30 15.25 9.26 -12.66
N GLU A 31 15.68 10.47 -12.34
CA GLU A 31 17.09 10.85 -12.32
C GLU A 31 17.88 10.00 -11.32
N ARG A 32 17.33 9.83 -10.10
CA ARG A 32 17.98 9.06 -9.03
C ARG A 32 18.10 7.57 -9.38
N LEU A 33 17.09 7.00 -10.03
CA LEU A 33 17.05 5.57 -10.34
C LEU A 33 17.67 5.21 -11.72
N GLY A 34 18.03 6.22 -12.54
CA GLY A 34 18.55 5.97 -13.88
C GLY A 34 17.55 5.30 -14.82
N ASN A 35 16.25 5.47 -14.56
CA ASN A 35 15.15 4.88 -15.32
C ASN A 35 14.05 5.93 -15.50
N ARG A 36 13.20 5.78 -16.51
CA ARG A 36 12.07 6.67 -16.70
C ARG A 36 10.89 6.17 -15.85
N VAL A 37 10.59 6.85 -14.76
CA VAL A 37 9.50 6.48 -13.85
C VAL A 37 8.27 7.35 -14.13
N LEU A 38 7.14 6.70 -14.33
CA LEU A 38 5.85 7.35 -14.60
C LEU A 38 4.84 6.91 -13.52
N LEU A 39 4.03 7.86 -13.05
CA LEU A 39 2.98 7.63 -12.05
C LEU A 39 1.61 7.69 -12.71
N LYS A 40 0.85 6.62 -12.65
CA LYS A 40 -0.56 6.63 -13.06
C LYS A 40 -1.38 7.15 -11.87
N ARG A 41 -1.93 8.36 -12.00
CA ARG A 41 -2.40 9.19 -10.90
C ARG A 41 -3.87 8.91 -10.54
N GLU A 42 -4.15 7.70 -10.04
CA GLU A 42 -5.51 7.35 -9.60
C GLU A 42 -5.94 8.04 -8.29
N ASP A 43 -4.99 8.64 -7.58
CA ASP A 43 -5.25 9.56 -6.46
C ASP A 43 -6.07 10.79 -6.88
N LEU A 44 -6.07 11.14 -8.16
CA LEU A 44 -6.79 12.31 -8.70
C LEU A 44 -8.25 12.00 -9.10
N GLN A 45 -8.74 10.78 -8.88
CA GLN A 45 -10.14 10.45 -9.10
C GLN A 45 -11.06 11.21 -8.12
N PRO A 46 -12.35 11.42 -8.46
CA PRO A 46 -13.29 12.16 -7.59
C PRO A 46 -13.44 11.60 -6.17
N VAL A 47 -13.12 10.30 -5.94
CA VAL A 47 -13.10 9.70 -4.61
C VAL A 47 -11.67 9.44 -4.13
N PHE A 48 -10.69 10.06 -4.78
CA PHE A 48 -9.27 9.97 -4.45
C PHE A 48 -8.74 8.53 -4.51
N SER A 49 -9.32 7.68 -5.39
CA SER A 49 -8.79 6.32 -5.62
C SER A 49 -9.43 5.68 -6.86
N PHE A 50 -8.74 4.70 -7.43
CA PHE A 50 -9.21 3.95 -8.60
C PHE A 50 -10.53 3.21 -8.38
N LYS A 51 -10.94 2.99 -7.13
CA LYS A 51 -12.10 2.13 -6.78
C LYS A 51 -13.40 2.57 -7.45
N ILE A 52 -13.53 3.84 -7.77
CA ILE A 52 -14.73 4.36 -8.45
C ILE A 52 -14.98 3.65 -9.81
N ARG A 53 -13.90 3.26 -10.51
CA ARG A 53 -14.00 2.61 -11.83
C ARG A 53 -14.76 1.27 -11.74
N GLY A 54 -14.27 0.36 -10.89
CA GLY A 54 -14.91 -0.95 -10.74
C GLY A 54 -16.25 -0.88 -10.06
N ALA A 55 -16.41 0.00 -9.06
CA ALA A 55 -17.69 0.18 -8.38
C ALA A 55 -18.76 0.66 -9.36
N TYR A 56 -18.46 1.71 -10.13
CA TYR A 56 -19.43 2.24 -11.10
C TYR A 56 -19.71 1.22 -12.19
N ASN A 57 -18.68 0.60 -12.76
CA ASN A 57 -18.89 -0.38 -13.84
C ASN A 57 -19.79 -1.54 -13.36
N LYS A 58 -19.56 -2.05 -12.14
CA LYS A 58 -20.39 -3.13 -11.59
C LYS A 58 -21.86 -2.68 -11.43
N LEU A 59 -22.08 -1.51 -10.85
CA LEU A 59 -23.44 -1.01 -10.67
C LEU A 59 -24.16 -0.77 -12.02
N ALA A 60 -23.42 -0.28 -13.01
CA ALA A 60 -23.96 -0.01 -14.35
C ALA A 60 -24.34 -1.28 -15.12
N GLN A 61 -23.89 -2.45 -14.67
CA GLN A 61 -24.24 -3.75 -15.27
C GLN A 61 -25.42 -4.43 -14.56
N LEU A 62 -25.92 -3.87 -13.45
CA LEU A 62 -27.07 -4.44 -12.73
C LEU A 62 -28.33 -4.34 -13.60
N THR A 63 -29.15 -5.36 -13.52
CA THR A 63 -30.50 -5.30 -14.12
C THR A 63 -31.35 -4.26 -13.38
N ALA A 64 -32.42 -3.78 -14.02
CA ALA A 64 -33.35 -2.84 -13.36
C ALA A 64 -33.91 -3.42 -12.07
N GLU A 65 -34.17 -4.74 -12.04
CA GLU A 65 -34.67 -5.43 -10.84
C GLU A 65 -33.63 -5.44 -9.72
N GLU A 66 -32.37 -5.77 -10.06
CA GLU A 66 -31.26 -5.74 -9.09
C GLU A 66 -31.05 -4.33 -8.54
N ALA A 67 -31.01 -3.34 -9.40
CA ALA A 67 -30.83 -1.92 -9.02
C ALA A 67 -31.95 -1.46 -8.08
N ALA A 68 -33.20 -1.87 -8.37
CA ALA A 68 -34.37 -1.49 -7.55
C ALA A 68 -34.30 -2.08 -6.13
N ARG A 69 -33.66 -3.23 -5.96
CA ARG A 69 -33.47 -3.82 -4.62
C ARG A 69 -32.45 -3.06 -3.77
N GLY A 70 -31.57 -2.30 -4.42
CA GLY A 70 -30.47 -1.62 -3.74
C GLY A 70 -29.27 -2.52 -3.53
N VAL A 71 -28.16 -1.92 -3.14
CA VAL A 71 -26.87 -2.64 -3.02
C VAL A 71 -26.31 -2.54 -1.60
N VAL A 72 -25.45 -3.52 -1.25
CA VAL A 72 -24.78 -3.53 0.05
C VAL A 72 -23.34 -3.97 -0.12
N THR A 73 -22.44 -3.43 0.72
CA THR A 73 -21.07 -3.91 0.85
C THR A 73 -20.57 -3.72 2.28
N ALA A 74 -19.53 -4.45 2.64
CA ALA A 74 -18.75 -4.19 3.86
C ALA A 74 -17.43 -3.53 3.45
N SER A 75 -17.21 -2.30 3.88
CA SER A 75 -15.96 -1.58 3.61
C SER A 75 -15.91 -0.27 4.39
N ALA A 76 -14.74 0.05 4.97
CA ALA A 76 -14.50 1.33 5.64
C ALA A 76 -13.47 2.20 4.87
N GLY A 77 -13.15 1.83 3.63
CA GLY A 77 -12.10 2.52 2.86
C GLY A 77 -12.54 2.96 1.48
N ASN A 78 -11.62 2.83 0.53
CA ASN A 78 -11.76 3.33 -0.84
C ASN A 78 -12.99 2.74 -1.56
N HIS A 79 -13.27 1.45 -1.35
CA HIS A 79 -14.42 0.82 -2.00
C HIS A 79 -15.75 1.43 -1.51
N ALA A 80 -15.84 1.72 -0.22
CA ALA A 80 -17.05 2.36 0.36
C ALA A 80 -17.33 3.71 -0.31
N GLN A 81 -16.32 4.54 -0.46
CA GLN A 81 -16.46 5.86 -1.09
C GLN A 81 -16.79 5.74 -2.58
N GLY A 82 -16.13 4.81 -3.27
CA GLY A 82 -16.39 4.55 -4.69
C GLY A 82 -17.83 4.06 -4.92
N LEU A 83 -18.28 3.11 -4.10
CA LEU A 83 -19.65 2.58 -4.19
C LEU A 83 -20.68 3.67 -3.88
N ALA A 84 -20.46 4.46 -2.85
CA ALA A 84 -21.39 5.52 -2.46
C ALA A 84 -21.59 6.54 -3.60
N LEU A 85 -20.49 7.01 -4.20
CA LEU A 85 -20.57 7.94 -5.34
C LEU A 85 -21.24 7.27 -6.54
N ALA A 86 -20.82 6.05 -6.88
CA ALA A 86 -21.37 5.32 -8.03
C ALA A 86 -22.89 5.11 -7.89
N ALA A 87 -23.33 4.72 -6.70
CA ALA A 87 -24.75 4.49 -6.42
C ALA A 87 -25.56 5.78 -6.52
N ARG A 88 -25.03 6.88 -5.97
CA ARG A 88 -25.68 8.20 -6.07
C ARG A 88 -25.90 8.60 -7.52
N GLU A 89 -24.86 8.46 -8.34
CA GLU A 89 -24.92 8.88 -9.76
C GLU A 89 -25.90 8.03 -10.59
N LEU A 90 -26.10 6.77 -10.19
CA LEU A 90 -27.02 5.86 -10.86
C LEU A 90 -28.42 5.84 -10.20
N GLY A 91 -28.63 6.57 -9.13
CA GLY A 91 -29.90 6.60 -8.41
C GLY A 91 -30.23 5.29 -7.69
N ILE A 92 -29.20 4.53 -7.27
CA ILE A 92 -29.33 3.23 -6.59
C ILE A 92 -29.15 3.43 -5.09
N LEU A 93 -29.98 2.82 -4.28
CA LEU A 93 -29.81 2.85 -2.83
C LEU A 93 -28.60 2.01 -2.42
N ALA A 94 -27.67 2.60 -1.69
CA ALA A 94 -26.47 1.90 -1.23
C ALA A 94 -26.42 1.87 0.30
N THR A 95 -26.22 0.68 0.86
CA THR A 95 -25.97 0.46 2.29
C THR A 95 -24.53 -0.01 2.46
N ILE A 96 -23.78 0.69 3.32
CA ILE A 96 -22.37 0.36 3.55
C ILE A 96 -22.20 0.02 5.03
N VAL A 97 -21.77 -1.22 5.28
CA VAL A 97 -21.57 -1.72 6.64
C VAL A 97 -20.11 -1.50 7.02
N MET A 98 -19.88 -0.88 8.17
CA MET A 98 -18.54 -0.59 8.70
C MET A 98 -18.46 -1.06 10.15
N PRO A 99 -17.28 -1.49 10.62
CA PRO A 99 -17.08 -1.73 12.06
C PRO A 99 -17.36 -0.45 12.87
N ARG A 100 -17.84 -0.61 14.11
CA ARG A 100 -18.03 0.52 15.03
C ARG A 100 -16.73 1.27 15.33
N THR A 101 -15.58 0.60 15.16
CA THR A 101 -14.25 1.18 15.37
C THR A 101 -13.80 2.11 14.22
N THR A 102 -14.61 2.23 13.15
CA THR A 102 -14.25 3.07 11.99
C THR A 102 -14.18 4.55 12.38
N PRO A 103 -13.08 5.26 12.07
CA PRO A 103 -13.00 6.70 12.37
C PRO A 103 -14.13 7.50 11.71
N GLU A 104 -14.65 8.49 12.44
CA GLU A 104 -15.80 9.30 12.00
C GLU A 104 -15.54 9.98 10.64
N ILE A 105 -14.32 10.40 10.37
CA ILE A 105 -13.97 11.02 9.08
C ILE A 105 -14.26 10.09 7.89
N LYS A 106 -14.06 8.78 8.06
CA LYS A 106 -14.35 7.80 7.00
C LYS A 106 -15.87 7.57 6.88
N VAL A 107 -16.55 7.55 8.02
CA VAL A 107 -18.02 7.40 8.05
C VAL A 107 -18.69 8.59 7.34
N GLU A 108 -18.30 9.81 7.69
CA GLU A 108 -18.84 11.03 7.08
C GLU A 108 -18.46 11.15 5.60
N GLY A 109 -17.27 10.68 5.23
CA GLY A 109 -16.84 10.63 3.84
C GLY A 109 -17.79 9.81 2.96
N VAL A 110 -18.41 8.77 3.52
CA VAL A 110 -19.37 7.93 2.80
C VAL A 110 -20.79 8.52 2.89
N ARG A 111 -21.22 8.97 4.07
CA ARG A 111 -22.53 9.60 4.27
C ARG A 111 -22.72 10.81 3.37
N SER A 112 -21.71 11.66 3.25
CA SER A 112 -21.77 12.88 2.42
C SER A 112 -21.96 12.58 0.93
N ARG A 113 -21.68 11.32 0.52
CA ARG A 113 -21.89 10.86 -0.86
C ARG A 113 -23.27 10.20 -1.04
N GLY A 114 -24.12 10.20 0.00
CA GLY A 114 -25.51 9.77 -0.10
C GLY A 114 -25.79 8.32 0.27
N ALA A 115 -24.79 7.55 0.69
CA ALA A 115 -25.02 6.17 1.09
C ALA A 115 -25.48 6.08 2.57
N THR A 116 -26.29 5.06 2.87
CA THR A 116 -26.65 4.71 4.25
C THR A 116 -25.47 3.96 4.89
N VAL A 117 -24.96 4.46 6.01
CA VAL A 117 -23.88 3.78 6.74
C VAL A 117 -24.47 3.06 7.95
N VAL A 118 -24.19 1.76 8.06
CA VAL A 118 -24.55 0.93 9.20
C VAL A 118 -23.28 0.57 9.96
N LEU A 119 -23.17 0.98 11.22
CA LEU A 119 -22.03 0.62 12.08
C LEU A 119 -22.39 -0.67 12.83
N HIS A 120 -21.68 -1.77 12.51
CA HIS A 120 -21.99 -3.08 13.09
C HIS A 120 -20.72 -3.89 13.35
N GLY A 121 -20.66 -4.50 14.53
CA GLY A 121 -19.51 -5.28 14.96
C GLY A 121 -18.31 -4.40 15.29
N ASP A 122 -17.26 -5.00 15.81
CA ASP A 122 -16.04 -4.28 16.17
C ASP A 122 -14.86 -4.63 15.22
N SER A 123 -15.11 -5.56 14.28
CA SER A 123 -14.11 -6.06 13.32
C SER A 123 -14.70 -6.11 11.91
N PHE A 124 -13.80 -6.16 10.91
CA PHE A 124 -14.22 -6.30 9.50
C PHE A 124 -14.99 -7.61 9.25
N PRO A 125 -14.57 -8.78 9.76
CA PRO A 125 -15.37 -10.00 9.57
C PRO A 125 -16.81 -9.89 10.10
N GLU A 126 -17.01 -9.21 11.22
CA GLU A 126 -18.38 -9.00 11.77
C GLU A 126 -19.21 -8.08 10.86
N ALA A 127 -18.60 -7.01 10.36
CA ALA A 127 -19.28 -6.10 9.43
C ALA A 127 -19.64 -6.84 8.12
N LEU A 128 -18.72 -7.67 7.62
CA LEU A 128 -18.96 -8.49 6.44
C LEU A 128 -20.10 -9.50 6.65
N ALA A 129 -20.07 -10.22 7.76
CA ALA A 129 -21.15 -11.18 8.09
C ALA A 129 -22.52 -10.50 8.14
N TYR A 130 -22.57 -9.30 8.72
CA TYR A 130 -23.81 -8.52 8.79
C TYR A 130 -24.26 -8.05 7.41
N SER A 131 -23.34 -7.61 6.57
CA SER A 131 -23.70 -7.20 5.20
C SER A 131 -24.30 -8.36 4.40
N LEU A 132 -23.78 -9.58 4.58
CA LEU A 132 -24.32 -10.79 3.93
C LEU A 132 -25.70 -11.15 4.50
N LYS A 133 -25.89 -10.96 5.82
CA LYS A 133 -27.21 -11.13 6.43
C LYS A 133 -28.24 -10.17 5.80
N LEU A 134 -27.86 -8.93 5.51
CA LEU A 134 -28.74 -7.98 4.84
C LEU A 134 -29.11 -8.43 3.42
N VAL A 135 -28.19 -9.11 2.72
CA VAL A 135 -28.50 -9.74 1.43
C VAL A 135 -29.64 -10.74 1.59
N ASP A 136 -29.50 -11.64 2.58
CA ASP A 136 -30.49 -12.72 2.82
C ASP A 136 -31.86 -12.16 3.27
N GLU A 137 -31.86 -11.16 4.16
CA GLU A 137 -33.10 -10.65 4.79
C GLU A 137 -33.82 -9.58 3.97
N GLN A 138 -33.07 -8.75 3.24
CA GLN A 138 -33.65 -7.59 2.53
C GLN A 138 -33.49 -7.68 1.02
N GLY A 139 -32.78 -8.70 0.52
CA GLY A 139 -32.63 -8.94 -0.91
C GLY A 139 -31.64 -8.01 -1.62
N PHE A 140 -30.83 -7.25 -0.87
CA PHE A 140 -29.82 -6.37 -1.47
C PHE A 140 -28.85 -7.16 -2.37
N VAL A 141 -28.27 -6.48 -3.36
CA VAL A 141 -27.21 -7.07 -4.18
C VAL A 141 -25.87 -6.76 -3.51
N TYR A 142 -25.08 -7.79 -3.19
CA TYR A 142 -23.76 -7.59 -2.59
C TYR A 142 -22.77 -7.14 -3.67
N ILE A 143 -22.07 -6.04 -3.43
CA ILE A 143 -21.04 -5.53 -4.36
C ILE A 143 -19.67 -5.83 -3.77
N HIS A 144 -19.00 -6.81 -4.39
CA HIS A 144 -17.70 -7.26 -3.91
C HIS A 144 -16.61 -6.23 -4.24
N PRO A 145 -15.70 -5.89 -3.31
CA PRO A 145 -14.71 -4.83 -3.51
C PRO A 145 -13.62 -5.15 -4.54
N TYR A 146 -13.48 -6.40 -4.99
CA TYR A 146 -12.45 -6.79 -5.96
C TYR A 146 -12.77 -8.08 -6.72
N ASP A 147 -13.48 -9.04 -6.13
CA ASP A 147 -13.61 -10.39 -6.69
C ASP A 147 -14.91 -10.55 -7.48
N ASP A 148 -15.03 -9.78 -8.54
CA ASP A 148 -16.19 -9.77 -9.44
C ASP A 148 -15.71 -9.38 -10.84
N PRO A 149 -16.08 -10.12 -11.90
CA PRO A 149 -15.61 -9.84 -13.26
C PRO A 149 -15.90 -8.43 -13.78
N ASP A 150 -17.03 -7.83 -13.40
CA ASP A 150 -17.36 -6.47 -13.84
C ASP A 150 -16.58 -5.42 -13.06
N THR A 151 -16.33 -5.68 -11.76
CA THR A 151 -15.43 -4.85 -10.94
C THR A 151 -14.01 -4.90 -11.51
N ILE A 152 -13.50 -6.10 -11.79
CA ILE A 152 -12.16 -6.30 -12.39
C ILE A 152 -12.06 -5.54 -13.73
N ALA A 153 -13.09 -5.65 -14.56
CA ALA A 153 -13.11 -4.98 -15.87
C ALA A 153 -13.04 -3.45 -15.73
N GLY A 154 -13.80 -2.88 -14.79
CA GLY A 154 -13.72 -1.44 -14.54
C GLY A 154 -12.31 -1.01 -14.17
N GLN A 155 -11.63 -1.79 -13.29
CA GLN A 155 -10.25 -1.50 -12.88
C GLN A 155 -9.28 -1.63 -14.07
N GLY A 156 -9.55 -2.55 -15.01
CA GLY A 156 -8.72 -2.76 -16.19
C GLY A 156 -8.65 -1.55 -17.12
N THR A 157 -9.60 -0.61 -17.02
CA THR A 157 -9.54 0.63 -17.80
C THR A 157 -8.29 1.47 -17.46
N VAL A 158 -7.68 1.27 -16.30
CA VAL A 158 -6.41 1.90 -15.97
C VAL A 158 -5.32 1.49 -16.99
N ALA A 159 -5.26 0.20 -17.33
CA ALA A 159 -4.29 -0.29 -18.32
C ALA A 159 -4.58 0.24 -19.72
N MET A 160 -5.87 0.35 -20.06
CA MET A 160 -6.28 0.92 -21.36
C MET A 160 -5.74 2.36 -21.50
N GLU A 161 -5.85 3.16 -20.44
CA GLU A 161 -5.32 4.52 -20.44
C GLU A 161 -3.78 4.52 -20.51
N ILE A 162 -3.11 3.69 -19.73
CA ILE A 162 -1.64 3.61 -19.72
C ILE A 162 -1.10 3.29 -21.11
N LEU A 163 -1.63 2.26 -21.77
CA LEU A 163 -1.13 1.85 -23.09
C LEU A 163 -1.39 2.93 -24.16
N ARG A 164 -2.46 3.70 -24.01
CA ARG A 164 -2.76 4.82 -24.91
C ARG A 164 -1.85 6.02 -24.63
N GLN A 165 -1.59 6.33 -23.35
CA GLN A 165 -0.77 7.46 -22.94
C GLN A 165 0.73 7.21 -23.14
N GLN A 166 1.17 5.92 -23.13
CA GLN A 166 2.56 5.52 -23.33
C GLN A 166 2.63 4.44 -24.42
N PRO A 167 2.44 4.83 -25.71
CA PRO A 167 2.45 3.84 -26.79
C PRO A 167 3.85 3.31 -27.14
N GLY A 168 4.90 4.02 -26.73
CA GLY A 168 6.29 3.63 -26.99
C GLY A 168 6.81 2.58 -25.99
N GLN A 169 8.08 2.71 -25.65
CA GLN A 169 8.73 1.79 -24.70
C GLN A 169 8.01 1.81 -23.36
N LEU A 170 7.68 0.61 -22.87
CA LEU A 170 7.12 0.41 -21.55
C LEU A 170 7.59 -0.98 -21.10
N ASP A 171 8.42 -1.06 -20.09
CA ASP A 171 9.08 -2.31 -19.69
C ASP A 171 8.30 -3.03 -18.59
N ALA A 172 7.76 -2.27 -17.60
CA ALA A 172 7.02 -2.88 -16.51
C ALA A 172 5.99 -1.93 -15.88
N ILE A 173 4.90 -2.51 -15.35
CA ILE A 173 3.87 -1.80 -14.59
C ILE A 173 3.82 -2.41 -13.18
N PHE A 174 3.98 -1.57 -12.16
CA PHE A 174 4.00 -1.95 -10.74
C PHE A 174 2.65 -1.59 -10.12
N VAL A 175 1.95 -2.61 -9.63
CA VAL A 175 0.54 -2.49 -9.24
C VAL A 175 0.37 -2.86 -7.76
N PRO A 176 -0.17 -1.98 -6.91
CA PRO A 176 -0.54 -2.32 -5.53
C PRO A 176 -1.54 -3.48 -5.50
N VAL A 177 -1.30 -4.44 -4.62
CA VAL A 177 -2.17 -5.62 -4.52
C VAL A 177 -2.75 -5.76 -3.12
N GLY A 178 -4.08 -5.77 -3.03
CA GLY A 178 -4.84 -6.28 -1.91
C GLY A 178 -5.59 -7.53 -2.39
N GLY A 179 -6.89 -7.43 -2.64
CA GLY A 179 -7.67 -8.57 -3.15
C GLY A 179 -7.46 -8.91 -4.62
N GLY A 180 -6.64 -8.14 -5.34
CA GLY A 180 -6.22 -8.47 -6.70
C GLY A 180 -7.04 -7.85 -7.84
N GLY A 181 -8.10 -7.10 -7.55
CA GLY A 181 -8.97 -6.58 -8.62
C GLY A 181 -8.27 -5.68 -9.62
N LEU A 182 -7.41 -4.79 -9.13
CA LEU A 182 -6.68 -3.85 -10.00
C LEU A 182 -5.66 -4.60 -10.85
N ILE A 183 -4.81 -5.41 -10.23
CA ILE A 183 -3.76 -6.12 -10.96
C ILE A 183 -4.33 -7.14 -11.95
N ALA A 184 -5.44 -7.81 -11.60
CA ALA A 184 -6.08 -8.75 -12.51
C ALA A 184 -6.61 -8.03 -13.77
N GLY A 185 -7.26 -6.86 -13.58
CA GLY A 185 -7.74 -6.06 -14.71
C GLY A 185 -6.59 -5.56 -15.58
N ILE A 186 -5.54 -5.04 -14.96
CA ILE A 186 -4.35 -4.55 -15.68
C ILE A 186 -3.67 -5.72 -16.42
N ALA A 187 -3.42 -6.83 -15.74
CA ALA A 187 -2.75 -7.98 -16.36
C ALA A 187 -3.55 -8.53 -17.55
N ALA A 188 -4.87 -8.64 -17.38
CA ALA A 188 -5.72 -9.15 -18.47
C ALA A 188 -5.59 -8.29 -19.74
N TYR A 189 -5.61 -6.98 -19.58
CA TYR A 189 -5.54 -6.06 -20.72
C TYR A 189 -4.13 -6.01 -21.33
N VAL A 190 -3.12 -5.84 -20.46
CA VAL A 190 -1.72 -5.70 -20.89
C VAL A 190 -1.25 -6.98 -21.60
N LYS A 191 -1.47 -8.14 -20.98
CA LYS A 191 -0.96 -9.41 -21.54
C LYS A 191 -1.67 -9.82 -22.84
N TYR A 192 -2.88 -9.33 -23.06
CA TYR A 192 -3.57 -9.56 -24.33
C TYR A 192 -2.98 -8.72 -25.48
N LEU A 193 -2.64 -7.46 -25.21
CA LEU A 193 -2.22 -6.50 -26.25
C LEU A 193 -0.70 -6.35 -26.36
N ARG A 194 0.01 -6.36 -25.24
CA ARG A 194 1.45 -6.11 -25.16
C ARG A 194 2.06 -7.12 -24.16
N PRO A 195 2.09 -8.43 -24.51
CA PRO A 195 2.54 -9.46 -23.55
C PRO A 195 3.98 -9.32 -23.09
N GLU A 196 4.80 -8.57 -23.81
CA GLU A 196 6.19 -8.29 -23.43
C GLU A 196 6.31 -7.38 -22.20
N ILE A 197 5.31 -6.55 -21.92
CA ILE A 197 5.34 -5.67 -20.76
C ILE A 197 5.13 -6.50 -19.47
N LYS A 198 6.01 -6.35 -18.53
CA LYS A 198 5.88 -7.06 -17.24
C LYS A 198 4.80 -6.40 -16.37
N VAL A 199 3.97 -7.23 -15.74
CA VAL A 199 3.01 -6.78 -14.73
C VAL A 199 3.47 -7.33 -13.40
N ILE A 200 3.86 -6.44 -12.49
CA ILE A 200 4.49 -6.78 -11.22
C ILE A 200 3.58 -6.34 -10.08
N GLY A 201 3.17 -7.29 -9.25
CA GLY A 201 2.40 -7.00 -8.05
C GLY A 201 3.30 -6.49 -6.95
N VAL A 202 2.83 -5.51 -6.17
CA VAL A 202 3.56 -5.01 -5.00
C VAL A 202 2.65 -5.10 -3.78
N GLU A 203 3.10 -5.81 -2.76
CA GLU A 203 2.38 -6.03 -1.50
C GLU A 203 3.21 -5.58 -0.31
N PRO A 204 2.58 -5.16 0.81
CA PRO A 204 3.32 -5.05 2.07
C PRO A 204 3.80 -6.43 2.53
N ASP A 205 4.94 -6.49 3.19
CA ASP A 205 5.49 -7.75 3.70
C ASP A 205 4.59 -8.40 4.78
N ASP A 206 3.75 -7.60 5.43
CA ASP A 206 2.80 -8.08 6.45
C ASP A 206 1.36 -8.26 5.92
N SER A 207 1.17 -8.19 4.58
CA SER A 207 -0.14 -8.36 3.94
C SER A 207 0.06 -8.85 2.49
N ASN A 208 0.70 -10.02 2.35
CA ASN A 208 1.22 -10.53 1.07
C ASN A 208 0.40 -11.72 0.54
N CYS A 209 -0.92 -11.57 0.46
CA CYS A 209 -1.81 -12.69 0.14
C CYS A 209 -1.63 -13.24 -1.29
N LEU A 210 -1.28 -12.39 -2.26
CA LEU A 210 -1.02 -12.87 -3.63
C LEU A 210 0.30 -13.63 -3.70
N GLN A 211 1.37 -13.11 -3.07
CA GLN A 211 2.66 -13.81 -3.05
C GLN A 211 2.50 -15.20 -2.41
N ALA A 212 1.79 -15.28 -1.28
CA ALA A 212 1.54 -16.55 -0.59
C ALA A 212 0.74 -17.52 -1.48
N ALA A 213 -0.30 -17.01 -2.15
CA ALA A 213 -1.13 -17.84 -3.04
C ALA A 213 -0.33 -18.33 -4.26
N MET A 214 0.53 -17.46 -4.85
CA MET A 214 1.38 -17.84 -5.98
C MET A 214 2.37 -18.95 -5.57
N ALA A 215 2.97 -18.81 -4.38
CA ALA A 215 3.92 -19.80 -3.86
C ALA A 215 3.22 -21.14 -3.58
N ALA A 216 1.99 -21.11 -3.06
CA ALA A 216 1.22 -22.32 -2.73
C ALA A 216 0.56 -22.96 -3.97
N GLY A 217 0.36 -22.19 -5.05
CA GLY A 217 -0.40 -22.63 -6.22
C GLY A 217 -1.92 -22.61 -6.02
N GLU A 218 -2.38 -22.11 -4.87
CA GLU A 218 -3.80 -22.02 -4.50
C GLU A 218 -4.04 -20.84 -3.58
N ARG A 219 -5.30 -20.44 -3.42
CA ARG A 219 -5.66 -19.33 -2.53
C ARG A 219 -5.40 -19.69 -1.07
N VAL A 220 -4.63 -18.84 -0.39
CA VAL A 220 -4.23 -19.02 1.02
C VAL A 220 -4.86 -17.90 1.85
N VAL A 221 -5.27 -18.21 3.08
CA VAL A 221 -5.73 -17.22 4.05
C VAL A 221 -4.58 -16.88 4.99
N LEU A 222 -4.15 -15.62 4.99
CA LEU A 222 -3.11 -15.16 5.92
C LEU A 222 -3.66 -15.17 7.36
N SER A 223 -2.84 -15.60 8.31
CA SER A 223 -3.22 -15.64 9.73
C SER A 223 -3.33 -14.23 10.33
N GLN A 224 -2.56 -13.29 9.80
CA GLN A 224 -2.57 -11.89 10.24
C GLN A 224 -2.39 -10.98 9.02
N VAL A 225 -2.85 -9.74 9.13
CA VAL A 225 -2.74 -8.74 8.06
C VAL A 225 -2.30 -7.42 8.70
N GLY A 226 -1.27 -6.82 8.17
CA GLY A 226 -0.82 -5.49 8.58
C GLY A 226 -1.84 -4.42 8.23
N LEU A 227 -1.96 -3.40 9.08
CA LEU A 227 -2.96 -2.35 8.93
C LEU A 227 -2.37 -1.00 8.51
N PHE A 228 -1.06 -0.93 8.30
CA PHE A 228 -0.43 0.33 7.88
C PHE A 228 -0.92 0.74 6.49
N ALA A 229 -0.87 -0.18 5.53
CA ALA A 229 -1.40 0.05 4.18
C ALA A 229 -2.84 -0.49 4.09
N ASP A 230 -3.77 0.15 4.83
CA ASP A 230 -5.13 -0.35 5.01
C ASP A 230 -5.91 -0.55 3.68
N GLY A 231 -5.56 0.20 2.63
CA GLY A 231 -6.17 0.03 1.30
C GLY A 231 -5.90 -1.32 0.65
N VAL A 232 -4.87 -2.06 1.13
CA VAL A 232 -4.51 -3.39 0.63
C VAL A 232 -4.49 -4.45 1.74
N ALA A 233 -5.01 -4.15 2.93
CA ALA A 233 -5.02 -5.08 4.07
C ALA A 233 -6.07 -6.18 3.85
N VAL A 234 -5.72 -7.20 3.07
CA VAL A 234 -6.62 -8.27 2.65
C VAL A 234 -6.01 -9.63 3.00
N ALA A 235 -6.74 -10.45 3.74
CA ALA A 235 -6.25 -11.75 4.21
C ALA A 235 -6.21 -12.82 3.12
N GLN A 236 -6.98 -12.69 2.05
CA GLN A 236 -7.04 -13.70 1.00
C GLN A 236 -7.33 -13.05 -0.36
N ILE A 237 -6.54 -13.42 -1.35
CA ILE A 237 -6.78 -13.02 -2.74
C ILE A 237 -8.14 -13.54 -3.23
N GLY A 238 -8.80 -12.83 -4.13
CA GLY A 238 -10.09 -13.25 -4.69
C GLY A 238 -9.99 -14.52 -5.54
N HIS A 239 -11.12 -15.12 -5.82
CA HIS A 239 -11.18 -16.31 -6.69
C HIS A 239 -10.92 -15.93 -8.15
N TYR A 240 -11.73 -15.00 -8.68
CA TYR A 240 -11.57 -14.53 -10.07
C TYR A 240 -10.24 -13.81 -10.27
N THR A 241 -9.83 -13.03 -9.28
CA THR A 241 -8.58 -12.28 -9.38
C THR A 241 -7.37 -13.22 -9.40
N PHE A 242 -7.37 -14.27 -8.54
CA PHE A 242 -6.28 -15.24 -8.52
C PHE A 242 -6.20 -16.03 -9.82
N GLU A 243 -7.35 -16.40 -10.42
CA GLU A 243 -7.36 -17.10 -11.72
C GLU A 243 -6.64 -16.30 -12.82
N VAL A 244 -6.75 -14.98 -12.81
CA VAL A 244 -6.00 -14.13 -13.75
C VAL A 244 -4.53 -14.02 -13.30
N CYS A 245 -4.30 -13.70 -12.01
CA CYS A 245 -2.96 -13.39 -11.51
C CYS A 245 -1.99 -14.55 -11.68
N ARG A 246 -2.41 -15.77 -11.35
CA ARG A 246 -1.51 -16.95 -11.41
C ARG A 246 -1.01 -17.26 -12.82
N HIS A 247 -1.68 -16.76 -13.86
CA HIS A 247 -1.29 -17.00 -15.25
C HIS A 247 -0.62 -15.79 -15.91
N TYR A 248 -0.89 -14.57 -15.42
CA TYR A 248 -0.57 -13.36 -16.18
C TYR A 248 0.19 -12.29 -15.38
N VAL A 249 0.39 -12.48 -14.08
CA VAL A 249 1.28 -11.64 -13.28
C VAL A 249 2.68 -12.25 -13.34
N ASP A 250 3.67 -11.44 -13.71
CA ASP A 250 5.03 -11.95 -13.93
C ASP A 250 5.79 -12.16 -12.62
N GLU A 251 5.52 -11.32 -11.62
CA GLU A 251 6.27 -11.32 -10.37
C GLU A 251 5.47 -10.61 -9.27
N VAL A 252 5.73 -10.96 -8.01
CA VAL A 252 5.21 -10.23 -6.86
C VAL A 252 6.39 -9.84 -5.97
N ILE A 253 6.47 -8.56 -5.62
CA ILE A 253 7.51 -7.99 -4.74
C ILE A 253 6.84 -7.55 -3.44
N THR A 254 7.44 -7.88 -2.30
CA THR A 254 6.98 -7.36 -1.01
C THR A 254 7.88 -6.22 -0.55
N VAL A 255 7.28 -5.25 0.15
CA VAL A 255 7.98 -4.06 0.65
C VAL A 255 7.61 -3.81 2.12
N SER A 256 8.57 -3.27 2.86
CA SER A 256 8.38 -2.95 4.27
C SER A 256 7.65 -1.62 4.45
N THR A 257 7.16 -1.38 5.65
CA THR A 257 6.54 -0.10 6.02
C THR A 257 7.49 1.09 5.78
N ASP A 258 8.79 0.92 6.06
CA ASP A 258 9.77 1.99 5.84
C ASP A 258 9.96 2.30 4.36
N GLU A 259 10.01 1.26 3.52
CA GLU A 259 10.08 1.43 2.06
C GLU A 259 8.83 2.14 1.53
N ILE A 260 7.65 1.83 2.08
CA ILE A 260 6.39 2.51 1.72
C ILE A 260 6.46 3.99 2.12
N CYS A 261 6.91 4.30 3.35
CA CYS A 261 7.00 5.69 3.82
C CYS A 261 7.98 6.51 2.97
N ALA A 262 9.14 5.92 2.62
CA ALA A 262 10.09 6.57 1.71
C ALA A 262 9.46 6.83 0.33
N ALA A 263 8.64 5.90 -0.17
CA ALA A 263 7.95 6.07 -1.46
C ALA A 263 6.89 7.18 -1.41
N ILE A 264 6.17 7.33 -0.28
CA ILE A 264 5.22 8.44 -0.09
C ILE A 264 5.96 9.77 -0.21
N LYS A 265 7.15 9.87 0.42
CA LYS A 265 7.99 11.07 0.35
C LYS A 265 8.45 11.33 -1.09
N ASP A 266 8.91 10.30 -1.82
CA ASP A 266 9.33 10.43 -3.22
C ASP A 266 8.19 10.96 -4.10
N ILE A 267 6.97 10.41 -3.92
CA ILE A 267 5.78 10.87 -4.67
C ILE A 267 5.51 12.33 -4.34
N TYR A 268 5.57 12.71 -3.06
CA TYR A 268 5.37 14.11 -2.65
C TYR A 268 6.42 15.02 -3.28
N ASP A 269 7.68 14.61 -3.28
CA ASP A 269 8.77 15.44 -3.83
C ASP A 269 8.60 15.69 -5.33
N ASP A 270 8.04 14.74 -6.06
CA ASP A 270 7.82 14.89 -7.51
C ASP A 270 6.45 15.52 -7.87
N THR A 271 5.42 15.37 -7.03
CA THR A 271 4.05 15.77 -7.39
C THR A 271 3.43 16.85 -6.50
N ARG A 272 3.94 17.03 -5.28
CA ARG A 272 3.34 17.82 -4.19
C ARG A 272 1.98 17.27 -3.74
N SER A 273 1.68 16.02 -4.06
CA SER A 273 0.49 15.30 -3.55
C SER A 273 0.90 14.29 -2.50
N ILE A 274 0.04 14.07 -1.51
CA ILE A 274 0.27 13.05 -0.49
C ILE A 274 -0.61 11.85 -0.82
N THR A 275 0.03 10.76 -1.19
CA THR A 275 -0.66 9.49 -1.45
C THR A 275 -0.86 8.70 -0.15
N GLU A 276 -1.84 7.82 -0.10
CA GLU A 276 -1.99 6.89 1.02
C GLU A 276 -0.94 5.76 0.93
N PRO A 277 -0.66 5.05 2.04
CA PRO A 277 0.36 3.98 2.00
C PRO A 277 0.14 2.95 0.88
N ALA A 278 -1.10 2.54 0.63
CA ALA A 278 -1.40 1.62 -0.47
C ALA A 278 -1.05 2.22 -1.83
N GLY A 279 -1.24 3.55 -2.00
CA GLY A 279 -0.93 4.27 -3.25
C GLY A 279 0.55 4.31 -3.56
N ALA A 280 1.40 4.27 -2.54
CA ALA A 280 2.85 4.36 -2.71
C ALA A 280 3.52 3.02 -3.03
N LEU A 281 2.81 1.90 -2.91
CA LEU A 281 3.39 0.56 -3.10
C LEU A 281 4.08 0.42 -4.46
N GLY A 282 3.47 0.93 -5.54
CA GLY A 282 4.07 0.83 -6.87
C GLY A 282 5.46 1.45 -6.93
N VAL A 283 5.63 2.62 -6.31
CA VAL A 283 6.93 3.32 -6.27
C VAL A 283 7.91 2.57 -5.37
N ALA A 284 7.48 2.08 -4.20
CA ALA A 284 8.34 1.27 -3.33
C ALA A 284 8.84 0.03 -4.08
N GLY A 285 7.94 -0.63 -4.83
CA GLY A 285 8.28 -1.79 -5.66
C GLY A 285 9.29 -1.46 -6.75
N ILE A 286 9.14 -0.31 -7.44
CA ILE A 286 10.10 0.13 -8.46
C ILE A 286 11.49 0.33 -7.84
N LYS A 287 11.56 1.03 -6.70
CA LYS A 287 12.85 1.30 -6.03
C LYS A 287 13.57 -0.03 -5.71
N LYS A 288 12.85 -0.96 -5.09
CA LYS A 288 13.39 -2.27 -4.72
C LYS A 288 13.80 -3.09 -5.95
N TYR A 289 12.97 -3.09 -6.99
CA TYR A 289 13.23 -3.81 -8.24
C TYR A 289 14.50 -3.30 -8.94
N VAL A 290 14.63 -1.97 -9.05
CA VAL A 290 15.81 -1.33 -9.67
C VAL A 290 17.08 -1.67 -8.87
N GLU A 291 17.02 -1.53 -7.54
CA GLU A 291 18.16 -1.83 -6.66
C GLU A 291 18.59 -3.29 -6.77
N GLN A 292 17.65 -4.22 -6.69
CA GLN A 292 17.96 -5.65 -6.71
C GLN A 292 18.51 -6.14 -8.06
N ARG A 293 18.10 -5.50 -9.16
CA ARG A 293 18.44 -5.95 -10.50
C ARG A 293 19.52 -5.12 -11.18
N GLY A 294 19.87 -3.96 -10.63
CA GLY A 294 20.87 -3.07 -11.20
C GLY A 294 20.50 -2.58 -12.60
N ILE A 295 19.23 -2.36 -12.89
CA ILE A 295 18.75 -1.98 -14.22
C ILE A 295 18.72 -0.46 -14.41
N SER A 296 18.91 -0.03 -15.67
CA SER A 296 18.83 1.38 -16.06
C SER A 296 18.25 1.50 -17.48
N GLY A 297 17.77 2.67 -17.82
CA GLY A 297 17.26 2.98 -19.17
C GLY A 297 15.90 2.38 -19.48
N GLN A 298 15.19 1.83 -18.49
CA GLN A 298 13.84 1.28 -18.68
C GLN A 298 12.77 2.33 -18.42
N THR A 299 11.58 2.11 -18.99
CA THR A 299 10.37 2.89 -18.70
C THR A 299 9.48 2.05 -17.77
N LEU A 300 9.27 2.55 -16.55
CA LEU A 300 8.57 1.85 -15.47
C LEU A 300 7.37 2.68 -15.03
N VAL A 301 6.20 2.06 -14.91
CA VAL A 301 4.98 2.73 -14.44
C VAL A 301 4.61 2.22 -13.06
N ALA A 302 4.38 3.13 -12.11
CA ALA A 302 3.76 2.82 -10.82
C ALA A 302 2.31 3.31 -10.82
N ILE A 303 1.40 2.52 -10.27
CA ILE A 303 0.03 3.00 -10.05
C ILE A 303 -0.03 3.69 -8.68
N ASP A 304 -0.22 5.01 -8.67
CA ASP A 304 -0.57 5.76 -7.47
C ASP A 304 -2.07 5.58 -7.26
N SER A 305 -2.42 4.56 -6.48
CA SER A 305 -3.76 3.99 -6.47
C SER A 305 -4.77 4.78 -5.63
N GLY A 306 -4.30 5.68 -4.76
CA GLY A 306 -5.20 6.51 -3.96
C GLY A 306 -4.52 7.42 -2.96
N ALA A 307 -5.31 8.37 -2.41
CA ALA A 307 -4.84 9.39 -1.47
C ALA A 307 -5.76 9.55 -0.24
N ASN A 308 -6.57 8.54 0.10
CA ASN A 308 -7.48 8.62 1.26
C ASN A 308 -6.73 8.37 2.59
N VAL A 309 -5.69 9.18 2.84
CA VAL A 309 -4.86 9.07 4.03
C VAL A 309 -5.48 9.84 5.20
N ASN A 310 -5.35 9.29 6.41
CA ASN A 310 -5.67 10.03 7.64
C ASN A 310 -4.53 11.00 7.94
N PHE A 311 -4.84 12.27 8.07
CA PHE A 311 -3.85 13.33 8.28
C PHE A 311 -2.95 13.06 9.51
N ASP A 312 -3.53 12.47 10.56
CA ASP A 312 -2.79 12.14 11.79
C ASP A 312 -1.62 11.17 11.55
N ARG A 313 -1.68 10.38 10.48
CA ARG A 313 -0.61 9.42 10.14
C ARG A 313 0.61 10.08 9.50
N LEU A 314 0.50 11.32 9.02
CA LEU A 314 1.59 11.96 8.28
C LEU A 314 2.86 12.15 9.12
N ARG A 315 2.71 12.40 10.43
CA ARG A 315 3.86 12.47 11.31
C ARG A 315 4.65 11.15 11.30
N HIS A 316 3.95 10.04 11.47
CA HIS A 316 4.54 8.70 11.47
C HIS A 316 5.21 8.39 10.12
N VAL A 317 4.54 8.77 9.01
CA VAL A 317 5.11 8.60 7.66
C VAL A 317 6.42 9.37 7.52
N ALA A 318 6.44 10.64 7.96
CA ALA A 318 7.62 11.49 7.84
C ALA A 318 8.82 10.93 8.63
N GLU A 319 8.57 10.46 9.86
CA GLU A 319 9.61 9.86 10.70
C GLU A 319 10.19 8.59 10.07
N ARG A 320 9.33 7.71 9.54
CA ARG A 320 9.78 6.44 8.95
C ARG A 320 10.39 6.59 7.56
N ALA A 321 10.05 7.66 6.83
CA ALA A 321 10.63 7.91 5.50
C ALA A 321 12.16 8.08 5.58
N GLU A 322 12.66 8.74 6.63
CA GLU A 322 14.10 8.93 6.81
C GLU A 322 14.81 7.58 7.06
N LEU A 323 14.13 6.65 7.78
CA LEU A 323 14.65 5.29 7.99
C LEU A 323 14.68 4.50 6.68
N GLY A 324 13.60 4.57 5.90
CA GLY A 324 13.48 3.86 4.61
C GLY A 324 14.46 4.36 3.56
N GLU A 325 14.93 5.61 3.69
CA GLU A 325 15.94 6.18 2.80
C GLU A 325 17.38 5.99 3.32
N GLY A 326 17.54 5.35 4.49
CA GLY A 326 18.85 5.15 5.09
C GLY A 326 19.51 6.44 5.59
N ARG A 327 18.70 7.49 5.84
CA ARG A 327 19.19 8.77 6.36
C ARG A 327 19.13 8.86 7.87
N GLU A 328 18.51 7.88 8.49
CA GLU A 328 18.45 7.75 9.94
C GLU A 328 18.65 6.28 10.31
N ALA A 329 19.32 6.05 11.42
CA ALA A 329 19.46 4.73 12.03
C ALA A 329 18.97 4.80 13.47
N ILE A 330 18.00 3.94 13.81
CA ILE A 330 17.55 3.80 15.19
C ILE A 330 18.26 2.57 15.77
N ILE A 331 18.96 2.78 16.89
CA ILE A 331 19.73 1.72 17.54
C ILE A 331 19.40 1.65 19.03
N ALA A 332 19.35 0.44 19.54
CA ALA A 332 19.27 0.17 20.97
C ALA A 332 20.63 -0.34 21.42
N VAL A 333 21.21 0.28 22.43
CA VAL A 333 22.55 -0.08 22.94
C VAL A 333 22.46 -0.27 24.43
N THR A 334 23.01 -1.38 24.93
CA THR A 334 23.19 -1.60 26.36
C THR A 334 24.61 -1.21 26.73
N ILE A 335 24.75 -0.33 27.72
CA ILE A 335 26.06 0.09 28.21
C ILE A 335 26.20 -0.24 29.71
N PRO A 336 27.44 -0.46 30.20
CA PRO A 336 27.66 -0.59 31.66
C PRO A 336 27.22 0.69 32.39
N GLU A 337 26.56 0.55 33.54
CA GLU A 337 26.19 1.69 34.40
C GLU A 337 27.40 2.09 35.26
N GLN A 338 28.37 2.72 34.61
CA GLN A 338 29.63 3.14 35.22
C GLN A 338 30.04 4.52 34.73
N PRO A 339 30.69 5.35 35.58
CA PRO A 339 31.20 6.64 35.11
C PRO A 339 32.07 6.50 33.87
N GLY A 340 31.75 7.28 32.84
CA GLY A 340 32.49 7.28 31.58
C GLY A 340 31.86 6.45 30.44
N SER A 341 30.97 5.50 30.76
CA SER A 341 30.34 4.65 29.70
C SER A 341 29.51 5.45 28.73
N PHE A 342 28.73 6.41 29.21
CA PHE A 342 27.94 7.30 28.34
C PHE A 342 28.83 8.17 27.47
N LYS A 343 29.95 8.67 28.02
CA LYS A 343 30.89 9.46 27.24
C LYS A 343 31.51 8.61 26.11
N ALA A 344 31.92 7.38 26.41
CA ALA A 344 32.47 6.46 25.41
C ALA A 344 31.42 6.17 24.32
N PHE A 345 30.15 6.00 24.67
CA PHE A 345 29.07 5.85 23.72
C PHE A 345 28.93 7.09 22.81
N CYS A 346 28.96 8.29 23.38
CA CYS A 346 28.89 9.53 22.59
C CYS A 346 30.10 9.66 21.66
N GLU A 347 31.29 9.28 22.09
CA GLU A 347 32.49 9.27 21.27
C GLU A 347 32.37 8.29 20.09
N ALA A 348 31.72 7.15 20.30
CA ALA A 348 31.46 6.15 19.25
C ALA A 348 30.47 6.66 18.20
N ILE A 349 29.45 7.41 18.59
CA ILE A 349 28.53 8.07 17.66
C ILE A 349 29.29 9.11 16.82
N GLY A 350 30.28 9.78 17.42
CA GLY A 350 31.09 10.78 16.75
C GLY A 350 30.33 12.09 16.56
N LYS A 351 30.49 12.70 15.34
CA LYS A 351 29.88 14.01 15.04
C LYS A 351 28.50 13.91 14.38
N ARG A 352 27.91 12.72 14.37
CA ARG A 352 26.58 12.54 13.78
C ARG A 352 25.52 13.25 14.60
N GLN A 353 24.51 13.77 13.94
CA GLN A 353 23.39 14.43 14.63
C GLN A 353 22.51 13.36 15.28
N ILE A 354 22.09 13.63 16.51
CA ILE A 354 21.15 12.78 17.24
C ILE A 354 19.74 13.33 16.97
N THR A 355 18.87 12.49 16.47
CA THR A 355 17.49 12.85 16.12
C THR A 355 16.54 12.51 17.27
N GLU A 356 16.84 11.44 17.97
CA GLU A 356 16.07 11.01 19.16
C GLU A 356 17.04 10.45 20.20
N PHE A 357 16.72 10.65 21.46
CA PHE A 357 17.55 10.11 22.54
C PHE A 357 16.69 9.73 23.73
N ASN A 358 16.84 8.48 24.19
CA ASN A 358 16.15 7.97 25.36
C ASN A 358 17.16 7.13 26.16
N TYR A 359 17.36 7.48 27.44
CA TYR A 359 18.23 6.77 28.32
C TYR A 359 17.37 6.14 29.42
N ARG A 360 17.48 4.82 29.56
CA ARG A 360 16.69 4.10 30.58
C ARG A 360 17.60 3.31 31.49
N TYR A 361 17.65 3.69 32.75
CA TYR A 361 18.31 2.94 33.80
C TYR A 361 17.62 1.57 33.90
N HIS A 362 18.42 0.51 33.92
CA HIS A 362 17.88 -0.85 33.97
C HIS A 362 18.27 -1.56 35.27
N THR A 363 19.56 -1.58 35.59
CA THR A 363 20.07 -2.20 36.85
C THR A 363 21.29 -1.39 37.33
N ASP A 364 21.79 -1.73 38.53
CA ASP A 364 23.02 -1.14 39.06
C ASP A 364 24.26 -1.44 38.17
N ARG A 365 24.09 -2.28 37.13
CA ARG A 365 25.20 -2.71 36.29
C ARG A 365 25.04 -2.27 34.81
N GLU A 366 23.83 -2.03 34.38
CA GLU A 366 23.55 -1.78 32.97
C GLU A 366 22.45 -0.74 32.74
N ALA A 367 22.63 0.09 31.75
CA ALA A 367 21.62 1.01 31.24
C ALA A 367 21.37 0.76 29.77
N HIS A 368 20.15 1.05 29.33
CA HIS A 368 19.75 0.95 27.92
C HIS A 368 19.64 2.34 27.31
N ILE A 369 20.29 2.53 26.18
CA ILE A 369 20.20 3.75 25.39
C ILE A 369 19.44 3.40 24.10
N PHE A 370 18.42 4.17 23.82
CA PHE A 370 17.69 4.13 22.56
C PHE A 370 17.96 5.46 21.86
N VAL A 371 18.54 5.41 20.66
CA VAL A 371 18.99 6.63 19.97
C VAL A 371 18.72 6.56 18.49
N GLY A 372 18.15 7.64 17.94
CA GLY A 372 18.09 7.92 16.52
C GLY A 372 19.32 8.74 16.12
N VAL A 373 20.01 8.31 15.09
CA VAL A 373 21.25 8.94 14.63
C VAL A 373 21.16 9.19 13.13
N GLN A 374 21.44 10.41 12.72
CA GLN A 374 21.46 10.77 11.30
C GLN A 374 22.61 10.04 10.60
N THR A 375 22.30 9.43 9.45
CA THR A 375 23.25 8.72 8.61
C THR A 375 23.15 9.26 7.18
N HIS A 376 24.07 8.85 6.32
CA HIS A 376 24.05 9.25 4.91
C HIS A 376 24.39 8.01 4.06
N PRO A 377 23.46 7.59 3.18
CA PRO A 377 23.65 6.32 2.46
C PRO A 377 25.00 6.15 1.76
N GLU A 378 25.53 7.22 1.15
CA GLU A 378 26.79 7.15 0.40
C GLU A 378 28.03 7.44 1.24
N ASN A 379 27.96 8.44 2.14
CA ASN A 379 29.16 8.97 2.81
C ASN A 379 29.32 8.46 4.23
N ASP A 380 28.22 8.11 4.90
CA ASP A 380 28.22 7.66 6.28
C ASP A 380 27.06 6.68 6.51
N PRO A 381 27.12 5.51 5.85
CA PRO A 381 26.01 4.57 5.93
C PRO A 381 25.84 3.96 7.33
N ARG A 382 24.64 3.42 7.59
CA ARG A 382 24.30 2.72 8.83
C ARG A 382 25.36 1.67 9.22
N SER A 383 25.95 0.97 8.23
CA SER A 383 27.01 -0.02 8.48
C SER A 383 28.26 0.59 9.10
N ALA A 384 28.61 1.84 8.73
CA ALA A 384 29.74 2.55 9.32
C ALA A 384 29.48 2.91 10.79
N LEU A 385 28.26 3.31 11.09
CA LEU A 385 27.86 3.58 12.50
C LEU A 385 27.94 2.30 13.34
N ILE A 386 27.40 1.19 12.83
CA ILE A 386 27.43 -0.11 13.51
C ILE A 386 28.90 -0.54 13.73
N ALA A 387 29.75 -0.40 12.70
CA ALA A 387 31.17 -0.74 12.80
C ALA A 387 31.89 0.10 13.87
N SER A 388 31.58 1.40 13.95
CA SER A 388 32.17 2.29 14.96
C SER A 388 31.78 1.87 16.38
N LEU A 389 30.50 1.57 16.59
CA LEU A 389 30.00 1.12 17.91
C LEU A 389 30.60 -0.25 18.29
N THR A 390 30.65 -1.17 17.35
CA THR A 390 31.23 -2.52 17.55
C THR A 390 32.73 -2.43 17.84
N GLY A 391 33.45 -1.59 17.10
CA GLY A 391 34.89 -1.41 17.27
C GLY A 391 35.32 -0.84 18.62
N GLN A 392 34.43 -0.14 19.30
CA GLN A 392 34.67 0.39 20.66
C GLN A 392 34.14 -0.52 21.77
N GLY A 393 33.85 -1.80 21.44
CA GLY A 393 33.46 -2.79 22.43
C GLY A 393 31.99 -2.82 22.81
N UNK A 394 31.44 -2.14 22.10
CA UNK A 394 30.08 -2.10 22.29
C UNK A 394 29.40 -3.32 21.77
N UNK A 395 29.79 -3.88 21.25
CA UNK A 395 29.22 -5.04 20.70
C UNK A 395 30.06 -6.21 21.14
N GLY A 396 30.03 -6.72 21.99
CA GLY A 396 30.62 -8.02 22.35
C GLY A 396 29.61 -8.86 23.11
N PRO A 397 29.69 -10.17 23.05
CA PRO A 397 28.67 -11.04 23.65
C PRO A 397 28.54 -10.96 25.17
N SER A 398 29.28 -10.12 25.81
CA SER A 398 29.25 -9.99 27.27
C SER A 398 29.12 -8.55 27.81
N ARG A 399 29.11 -7.51 26.95
CA ARG A 399 29.11 -6.11 27.46
C ARG A 399 28.22 -5.12 26.68
N CYS A 400 27.78 -5.42 25.47
CA CYS A 400 26.90 -4.52 24.72
C CYS A 400 26.21 -5.29 23.59
N SER A 401 24.91 -5.29 23.56
CA SER A 401 24.18 -5.81 22.41
C SER A 401 23.69 -4.64 21.55
N ILE A 402 24.09 -4.60 20.30
CA ILE A 402 23.54 -3.66 19.34
C ILE A 402 22.47 -4.42 18.56
N THR A 403 21.23 -4.09 18.84
CA THR A 403 20.12 -4.62 18.05
C THR A 403 19.65 -3.47 17.16
N ALA A 404 19.90 -3.62 15.88
CA ALA A 404 19.26 -2.73 14.92
C ALA A 404 17.79 -3.14 14.86
N THR A 405 16.96 -2.37 15.51
CA THR A 405 15.53 -2.68 15.58
C THR A 405 14.83 -2.31 14.29
N THR A 406 14.08 -3.25 13.76
CA THR A 406 12.99 -2.92 12.86
C THR A 406 11.92 -2.20 13.69
N ALA A 407 11.13 -1.37 13.07
CA ALA A 407 10.13 -0.55 13.77
C ALA A 407 9.09 -1.37 14.55
N GLN A 408 8.93 -2.66 14.24
CA GLN A 408 8.06 -3.56 14.99
C GLN A 408 8.60 -3.80 16.41
N GLN A 409 9.91 -3.91 16.56
CA GLN A 409 10.56 -4.08 17.87
C GLN A 409 10.52 -2.79 18.71
N THR A 410 10.47 -1.63 18.04
CA THR A 410 10.37 -0.33 18.73
C THR A 410 9.01 -0.18 19.44
N ALA A 411 7.92 -0.65 18.83
CA ALA A 411 6.59 -0.59 19.44
C ALA A 411 6.47 -1.48 20.68
N GLU A 412 7.12 -2.63 20.69
CA GLU A 412 7.14 -3.54 21.85
C GLU A 412 7.89 -2.91 23.03
N TRP A 413 8.97 -2.16 22.76
CA TRP A 413 9.74 -1.47 23.80
C TRP A 413 9.02 -0.27 24.39
N SER A 414 8.20 0.44 23.59
CA SER A 414 7.44 1.59 24.10
C SER A 414 6.27 1.17 25.00
N LEU A 415 5.77 -0.06 24.86
CA LEU A 415 4.68 -0.61 25.66
C LEU A 415 5.17 -1.30 26.96
N ALA A 416 6.44 -1.66 27.03
CA ALA A 416 7.04 -2.28 28.21
C ALA A 416 7.59 -1.25 29.18
#